data_6a7e05c25ee998b37ec008bdec89231d
#
_entry.id   6a7e05c25ee998b37ec008bdec89231d
#
_cell.length_a   1.000
_cell.length_b   1.000
_cell.length_c   1.000
_cell.angle_alpha   90.00
_cell.angle_beta   90.00
_cell.angle_gamma   90.00
#
_symmetry.space_group_name_H-M   'P 1'
#
loop_
_entity.id
_entity.type
_entity.pdbx_description
1 polymer ?
#
loop_
_entity_poly.entity_id
_entity_poly.type
_entity_poly.pdbx_seq_one_letter_code
_entity_poly.pdbx_strand_id
1 'polypeptide(L)'
;MDYRKINDTVYIRMDKGDEIIGCILDVCRKEKIMSAIFSGIGGLGEAEIQTLIPEDNEFETRTIRGMLELVSMTGNVISDEDGEIYQHTHAIVSYKEDGKHCVAGGHIKSLTVSYTAEIELSPVIDGVIKRKYDSETGTGFWKFEDWWCLTLNYGVLYFK
;
A
#
# COMPACT_ATOMS: atom_id res chain seq x y z
N MET A 1 -16.60 -2.85 -4.30
CA MET A 1 -15.30 -2.99 -5.01
C MET A 1 -15.41 -3.94 -6.18
N ASP A 2 -14.84 -3.61 -7.34
CA ASP A 2 -14.62 -4.47 -8.52
C ASP A 2 -13.18 -4.30 -9.02
N TYR A 3 -12.57 -5.33 -9.62
CA TYR A 3 -11.22 -5.24 -10.14
C TYR A 3 -11.03 -6.08 -11.40
N ARG A 4 -10.04 -5.70 -12.21
CA ARG A 4 -9.62 -6.43 -13.42
C ARG A 4 -8.10 -6.47 -13.51
N LYS A 5 -7.58 -7.63 -13.87
CA LYS A 5 -6.20 -7.77 -14.28
C LYS A 5 -6.12 -7.58 -15.80
N ILE A 6 -5.33 -6.60 -16.22
CA ILE A 6 -5.08 -6.29 -17.63
C ILE A 6 -3.56 -6.30 -17.82
N ASN A 7 -3.08 -7.24 -18.61
CA ASN A 7 -1.66 -7.59 -18.67
C ASN A 7 -1.13 -7.93 -17.27
N ASP A 8 -0.12 -7.23 -16.81
CA ASP A 8 0.53 -7.46 -15.52
C ASP A 8 0.03 -6.50 -14.42
N THR A 9 -0.91 -5.62 -14.74
CA THR A 9 -1.45 -4.62 -13.82
C THR A 9 -2.86 -4.99 -13.37
N VAL A 10 -3.17 -4.78 -12.11
CA VAL A 10 -4.52 -4.92 -11.55
C VAL A 10 -5.11 -3.54 -11.30
N TYR A 11 -6.23 -3.26 -11.96
CA TYR A 11 -7.01 -2.04 -11.80
C TYR A 11 -8.17 -2.31 -10.86
N ILE A 12 -8.26 -1.54 -9.77
CA ILE A 12 -9.26 -1.73 -8.72
C ILE A 12 -10.11 -0.47 -8.64
N ARG A 13 -11.42 -0.62 -8.83
CA ARG A 13 -12.41 0.42 -8.53
C ARG A 13 -13.05 0.09 -7.20
N MET A 14 -13.06 1.05 -6.31
CA MET A 14 -13.69 0.93 -5.00
C MET A 14 -14.96 1.76 -4.93
N ASP A 15 -15.93 1.25 -4.20
CA ASP A 15 -17.24 1.84 -4.03
C ASP A 15 -17.37 2.45 -2.63
N LYS A 16 -18.41 3.25 -2.40
CA LYS A 16 -18.68 3.87 -1.11
C LYS A 16 -18.73 2.84 0.02
N GLY A 17 -17.98 3.10 1.09
CA GLY A 17 -17.86 2.27 2.29
C GLY A 17 -16.73 1.25 2.25
N ASP A 18 -16.08 1.06 1.10
CA ASP A 18 -14.88 0.22 1.03
C ASP A 18 -13.71 0.86 1.82
N GLU A 19 -12.95 0.03 2.53
CA GLU A 19 -11.70 0.43 3.16
C GLU A 19 -10.54 0.06 2.22
N ILE A 20 -9.77 1.08 1.79
CA ILE A 20 -8.85 0.95 0.66
C ILE A 20 -7.76 -0.08 0.92
N ILE A 21 -7.11 -0.03 2.10
CA ILE A 21 -5.98 -0.91 2.41
C ILE A 21 -6.43 -2.36 2.49
N GLY A 22 -7.53 -2.62 3.17
CA GLY A 22 -8.12 -3.96 3.27
C GLY A 22 -8.47 -4.53 1.89
N CYS A 23 -9.09 -3.72 1.04
CA CYS A 23 -9.43 -4.13 -0.33
C CYS A 23 -8.19 -4.46 -1.18
N ILE A 24 -7.12 -3.67 -1.09
CA ILE A 24 -5.84 -3.96 -1.79
C ILE A 24 -5.26 -5.29 -1.31
N LEU A 25 -5.20 -5.50 0.01
CA LEU A 25 -4.67 -6.74 0.59
C LEU A 25 -5.53 -7.97 0.21
N ASP A 26 -6.86 -7.81 0.15
CA ASP A 26 -7.76 -8.88 -0.28
C ASP A 26 -7.58 -9.25 -1.74
N VAL A 27 -7.36 -8.28 -2.62
CA VAL A 27 -7.00 -8.52 -4.03
C VAL A 27 -5.65 -9.24 -4.11
N CYS A 28 -4.65 -8.80 -3.37
CA CYS A 28 -3.34 -9.46 -3.33
C CYS A 28 -3.45 -10.93 -2.88
N ARG A 29 -4.24 -11.23 -1.83
CA ARG A 29 -4.47 -12.61 -1.38
C ARG A 29 -5.16 -13.46 -2.45
N LYS A 30 -6.23 -12.95 -3.08
CA LYS A 30 -6.98 -13.66 -4.14
C LYS A 30 -6.13 -13.96 -5.37
N GLU A 31 -5.32 -13.00 -5.79
CA GLU A 31 -4.45 -13.11 -6.98
C GLU A 31 -3.07 -13.71 -6.65
N LYS A 32 -2.80 -14.06 -5.38
CA LYS A 32 -1.51 -14.59 -4.88
C LYS A 32 -0.34 -13.66 -5.18
N ILE A 33 -0.57 -12.36 -5.06
CA ILE A 33 0.44 -11.33 -5.24
C ILE A 33 1.17 -11.14 -3.91
N MET A 34 2.44 -11.50 -3.89
CA MET A 34 3.28 -11.47 -2.69
C MET A 34 4.08 -10.17 -2.57
N SER A 35 4.30 -9.47 -3.67
CA SER A 35 4.85 -8.12 -3.67
C SER A 35 4.33 -7.30 -4.84
N ALA A 36 4.04 -6.03 -4.58
CA ALA A 36 3.52 -5.08 -5.56
C ALA A 36 3.82 -3.65 -5.13
N ILE A 37 3.79 -2.74 -6.08
CA ILE A 37 3.63 -1.31 -5.82
C ILE A 37 2.23 -0.89 -6.24
N PHE A 38 1.69 0.17 -5.66
CA PHE A 38 0.38 0.69 -6.05
C PHE A 38 0.31 2.20 -5.91
N SER A 39 -0.59 2.79 -6.69
CA SER A 39 -0.95 4.21 -6.61
C SER A 39 -2.45 4.38 -6.83
N GLY A 40 -2.99 5.52 -6.42
CA GLY A 40 -4.41 5.78 -6.60
C GLY A 40 -4.85 7.17 -6.21
N ILE A 41 -6.09 7.46 -6.62
CA ILE A 41 -6.83 8.69 -6.31
C ILE A 41 -8.27 8.35 -5.94
N GLY A 42 -9.02 9.28 -5.37
CA GLY A 42 -10.44 9.04 -5.04
C GLY A 42 -11.07 10.09 -4.16
N GLY A 43 -12.33 9.84 -3.77
CA GLY A 43 -13.08 10.65 -2.82
C GLY A 43 -13.38 9.86 -1.54
N LEU A 44 -12.90 10.37 -0.39
CA LEU A 44 -12.98 9.70 0.90
C LEU A 44 -14.02 10.35 1.83
N GLY A 45 -14.51 9.57 2.77
CA GLY A 45 -15.31 10.02 3.91
C GLY A 45 -14.51 10.10 5.21
N GLU A 46 -13.44 9.34 5.31
CA GLU A 46 -12.55 9.31 6.47
C GLU A 46 -11.13 8.93 6.07
N ALA A 47 -10.16 9.57 6.73
CA ALA A 47 -8.75 9.21 6.62
C ALA A 47 -8.11 9.19 8.01
N GLU A 48 -7.42 8.10 8.35
CA GLU A 48 -6.56 7.99 9.53
C GLU A 48 -5.09 8.08 9.08
N ILE A 49 -4.49 9.23 9.40
CA ILE A 49 -3.10 9.57 9.03
C ILE A 49 -2.23 9.46 10.28
N GLN A 50 -1.08 8.85 10.15
CA GLN A 50 -0.13 8.63 11.23
C GLN A 50 1.15 9.43 11.01
N THR A 51 1.70 9.91 12.12
CA THR A 51 3.03 10.55 12.18
C THR A 51 3.83 9.88 13.27
N LEU A 52 5.05 9.43 12.96
CA LEU A 52 5.95 8.85 13.96
C LEU A 52 6.42 9.95 14.90
N ILE A 53 6.32 9.71 16.20
CA ILE A 53 6.89 10.53 17.27
C ILE A 53 8.21 9.87 17.68
N PRO A 54 9.37 10.44 17.32
CA PRO A 54 10.67 9.78 17.49
C PRO A 54 11.04 9.54 18.95
N GLU A 55 10.59 10.40 19.87
CA GLU A 55 10.89 10.36 21.29
C GLU A 55 10.32 9.11 21.96
N ASP A 56 9.14 8.69 21.54
CA ASP A 56 8.41 7.57 22.12
C ASP A 56 8.44 6.31 21.22
N ASN A 57 8.93 6.45 19.98
CA ASN A 57 8.84 5.45 18.92
C ASN A 57 7.40 4.95 18.69
N GLU A 58 6.42 5.83 18.86
CA GLU A 58 5.01 5.57 18.69
C GLU A 58 4.42 6.42 17.55
N PHE A 59 3.27 5.98 17.01
CA PHE A 59 2.54 6.72 16.00
C PHE A 59 1.40 7.51 16.61
N GLU A 60 1.42 8.83 16.43
CA GLU A 60 0.25 9.66 16.64
C GLU A 60 -0.71 9.51 15.44
N THR A 61 -1.98 9.24 15.71
CA THR A 61 -3.01 9.10 14.68
C THR A 61 -3.93 10.33 14.67
N ARG A 62 -4.02 10.99 13.51
CA ARG A 62 -5.01 12.03 13.24
C ARG A 62 -6.13 11.49 12.35
N THR A 63 -7.37 11.57 12.81
CA THR A 63 -8.55 11.21 12.01
C THR A 63 -9.17 12.46 11.42
N ILE A 64 -9.35 12.48 10.09
CA ILE A 64 -10.04 13.55 9.36
C ILE A 64 -11.30 12.96 8.74
N ARG A 65 -12.45 13.62 8.99
CA ARG A 65 -13.77 13.18 8.54
C ARG A 65 -14.45 14.23 7.68
N GLY A 66 -15.27 13.78 6.77
CA GLY A 66 -16.05 14.62 5.85
C GLY A 66 -15.71 14.30 4.40
N MET A 67 -15.99 15.24 3.50
CA MET A 67 -15.59 15.10 2.10
C MET A 67 -14.12 15.40 1.95
N LEU A 68 -13.34 14.38 1.58
CA LEU A 68 -11.88 14.48 1.35
C LEU A 68 -11.58 14.06 -0.08
N GLU A 69 -10.72 14.81 -0.76
CA GLU A 69 -10.14 14.36 -2.02
C GLU A 69 -8.83 13.63 -1.72
N LEU A 70 -8.72 12.37 -2.10
CA LEU A 70 -7.47 11.63 -2.15
C LEU A 70 -6.67 12.12 -3.36
N VAL A 71 -5.84 13.11 -3.14
CA VAL A 71 -5.05 13.78 -4.20
C VAL A 71 -4.02 12.83 -4.80
N SER A 72 -3.40 12.04 -3.93
CA SER A 72 -2.42 11.03 -4.31
C SER A 72 -2.26 10.03 -3.19
N MET A 73 -2.16 8.77 -3.56
CA MET A 73 -1.75 7.68 -2.68
C MET A 73 -0.70 6.84 -3.39
N THR A 74 0.32 6.44 -2.66
CA THR A 74 1.32 5.49 -3.14
C THR A 74 1.73 4.55 -2.02
N GLY A 75 2.04 3.32 -2.38
CA GLY A 75 2.45 2.34 -1.40
C GLY A 75 2.99 1.07 -2.03
N ASN A 76 3.29 0.13 -1.17
CA ASN A 76 3.70 -1.21 -1.57
C ASN A 76 3.04 -2.27 -0.69
N VAL A 77 2.94 -3.46 -1.25
CA VAL A 77 2.65 -4.71 -0.53
C VAL A 77 3.87 -5.57 -0.66
N ILE A 78 4.33 -6.14 0.44
CA ILE A 78 5.44 -7.09 0.49
C ILE A 78 5.12 -8.22 1.47
N SER A 79 5.61 -9.42 1.18
CA SER A 79 5.49 -10.55 2.10
C SER A 79 6.74 -10.70 2.97
N ASP A 80 6.56 -11.30 4.14
CA ASP A 80 7.67 -11.84 4.93
C ASP A 80 8.07 -13.25 4.48
N GLU A 81 8.92 -13.90 5.26
CA GLU A 81 9.42 -15.25 4.97
C GLU A 81 8.31 -16.31 5.17
N ASP A 82 7.33 -16.05 6.02
CA ASP A 82 6.18 -16.94 6.30
C ASP A 82 5.04 -16.77 5.30
N GLY A 83 5.13 -15.77 4.42
CA GLY A 83 4.13 -15.47 3.39
C GLY A 83 3.02 -14.54 3.85
N GLU A 84 3.12 -13.96 5.04
CA GLU A 84 2.20 -12.90 5.48
C GLU A 84 2.49 -11.62 4.72
N ILE A 85 1.44 -10.96 4.23
CA ILE A 85 1.57 -9.73 3.45
C ILE A 85 1.34 -8.49 4.30
N TYR A 86 2.20 -7.50 4.10
CA TYR A 86 2.19 -6.21 4.77
C TYR A 86 2.10 -5.09 3.76
N GLN A 87 1.45 -4.02 4.13
CA GLN A 87 1.39 -2.80 3.34
C GLN A 87 2.22 -1.68 3.98
N HIS A 88 2.73 -0.78 3.13
CA HIS A 88 3.29 0.49 3.54
C HIS A 88 2.75 1.56 2.59
N THR A 89 1.97 2.48 3.13
CA THR A 89 1.20 3.44 2.33
C THR A 89 1.37 4.85 2.86
N HIS A 90 1.61 5.78 1.95
CA HIS A 90 1.52 7.21 2.19
C HIS A 90 0.47 7.83 1.27
N ALA A 91 -0.21 8.86 1.76
CA ALA A 91 -1.17 9.60 0.97
C ALA A 91 -1.22 11.08 1.32
N ILE A 92 -1.78 11.86 0.40
CA ILE A 92 -2.13 13.27 0.57
C ILE A 92 -3.63 13.41 0.33
N VAL A 93 -4.31 14.03 1.29
CA VAL A 93 -5.73 14.39 1.17
C VAL A 93 -5.91 15.90 1.22
N SER A 94 -6.87 16.41 0.44
CA SER A 94 -7.33 17.80 0.55
C SER A 94 -8.79 17.84 1.02
N TYR A 95 -9.12 18.86 1.79
CA TYR A 95 -10.44 19.03 2.41
C TYR A 95 -10.73 20.48 2.73
N LYS A 96 -11.95 20.77 3.20
CA LYS A 96 -12.31 22.10 3.75
C LYS A 96 -12.51 22.01 5.25
N GLU A 97 -11.91 22.94 5.99
CA GLU A 97 -12.09 23.13 7.41
C GLU A 97 -12.27 24.63 7.67
N ASP A 98 -13.33 25.02 8.34
CA ASP A 98 -13.71 26.44 8.60
C ASP A 98 -13.70 27.30 7.32
N GLY A 99 -14.17 26.76 6.21
CA GLY A 99 -14.25 27.42 4.92
C GLY A 99 -12.93 27.55 4.16
N LYS A 100 -11.80 27.11 4.73
CA LYS A 100 -10.48 27.13 4.12
C LYS A 100 -10.13 25.80 3.48
N HIS A 101 -9.35 25.84 2.42
CA HIS A 101 -8.74 24.64 1.84
C HIS A 101 -7.55 24.22 2.70
N CYS A 102 -7.56 22.97 3.11
CA CYS A 102 -6.53 22.33 3.91
C CYS A 102 -5.97 21.12 3.17
N VAL A 103 -4.74 20.75 3.49
CA VAL A 103 -4.05 19.56 3.01
C VAL A 103 -3.41 18.86 4.19
N ALA A 104 -3.51 17.55 4.23
CA ALA A 104 -2.80 16.70 5.18
C ALA A 104 -2.26 15.46 4.46
N GLY A 105 -1.18 14.90 4.99
CA GLY A 105 -0.60 13.69 4.43
C GLY A 105 0.40 13.07 5.38
N GLY A 106 0.72 11.81 5.14
CA GLY A 106 1.64 11.03 5.95
C GLY A 106 1.44 9.53 5.75
N HIS A 107 1.89 8.78 6.74
CA HIS A 107 1.67 7.33 6.79
C HIS A 107 0.19 7.03 7.00
N ILE A 108 -0.34 6.06 6.27
CA ILE A 108 -1.77 5.76 6.29
C ILE A 108 -2.05 4.52 7.13
N LYS A 109 -2.96 4.70 8.08
CA LYS A 109 -3.55 3.61 8.85
C LYS A 109 -4.81 3.07 8.18
N SER A 110 -5.74 3.96 7.76
CA SER A 110 -6.96 3.58 7.04
C SER A 110 -7.49 4.71 6.17
N LEU A 111 -8.19 4.35 5.08
CA LEU A 111 -8.87 5.27 4.17
C LEU A 111 -10.22 4.68 3.77
N THR A 112 -11.33 5.35 4.14
CA THR A 112 -12.69 4.90 3.80
C THR A 112 -13.27 5.72 2.65
N VAL A 113 -13.70 5.03 1.60
CA VAL A 113 -14.26 5.63 0.38
C VAL A 113 -15.64 6.21 0.63
N SER A 114 -15.89 7.43 0.13
CA SER A 114 -17.19 8.11 0.16
C SER A 114 -17.88 8.14 -1.20
N TYR A 115 -17.12 8.23 -2.28
CA TYR A 115 -17.63 8.21 -3.67
C TYR A 115 -17.06 7.04 -4.43
N THR A 116 -15.82 7.14 -4.86
CA THR A 116 -15.06 6.09 -5.56
C THR A 116 -13.58 6.25 -5.24
N ALA A 117 -12.82 5.18 -5.36
CA ALA A 117 -11.38 5.26 -5.48
C ALA A 117 -10.91 4.34 -6.62
N GLU A 118 -9.88 4.78 -7.32
CA GLU A 118 -9.31 4.12 -8.47
C GLU A 118 -7.84 3.87 -8.20
N ILE A 119 -7.49 2.58 -8.11
CA ILE A 119 -6.17 2.12 -7.71
C ILE A 119 -5.56 1.31 -8.84
N GLU A 120 -4.32 1.61 -9.16
CA GLU A 120 -3.46 0.81 -10.00
C GLU A 120 -2.47 0.04 -9.11
N LEU A 121 -2.47 -1.29 -9.24
CA LEU A 121 -1.60 -2.20 -8.50
C LEU A 121 -0.73 -2.94 -9.51
N SER A 122 0.59 -2.77 -9.40
CA SER A 122 1.61 -3.39 -10.26
C SER A 122 2.39 -4.45 -9.51
N PRO A 123 2.09 -5.75 -9.71
CA PRO A 123 2.84 -6.84 -9.11
C PRO A 123 4.31 -6.84 -9.52
N VAL A 124 5.19 -7.25 -8.62
CA VAL A 124 6.58 -7.59 -8.96
C VAL A 124 6.57 -8.97 -9.61
N ILE A 125 7.02 -9.06 -10.88
CA ILE A 125 6.91 -10.27 -11.68
C ILE A 125 8.23 -11.04 -11.69
N ASP A 126 9.32 -10.37 -12.08
CA ASP A 126 10.63 -11.00 -12.25
C ASP A 126 11.54 -10.63 -11.07
N GLY A 127 11.24 -11.15 -9.89
CA GLY A 127 12.04 -10.90 -8.70
C GLY A 127 11.26 -11.17 -7.42
N VAL A 128 11.96 -11.05 -6.31
CA VAL A 128 11.37 -11.21 -4.98
C VAL A 128 11.82 -10.05 -4.11
N ILE A 129 10.84 -9.31 -3.61
CA ILE A 129 11.06 -8.29 -2.57
C ILE A 129 10.33 -8.79 -1.33
N LYS A 130 11.07 -9.04 -0.27
CA LYS A 130 10.51 -9.49 1.01
C LYS A 130 10.65 -8.43 2.08
N ARG A 131 9.88 -8.62 3.15
CA ARG A 131 9.99 -7.83 4.37
C ARG A 131 11.01 -8.49 5.31
N LYS A 132 12.04 -7.73 5.70
CA LYS A 132 12.92 -8.10 6.79
C LYS A 132 12.65 -7.15 7.96
N TYR A 133 12.32 -7.72 9.12
CA TYR A 133 12.20 -6.94 10.36
C TYR A 133 13.58 -6.48 10.83
N ASP A 134 13.66 -5.22 11.24
CA ASP A 134 14.85 -4.62 11.84
C ASP A 134 14.54 -4.21 13.28
N SER A 135 15.26 -4.83 14.22
CA SER A 135 15.04 -4.60 15.65
C SER A 135 15.57 -3.24 16.15
N GLU A 136 16.47 -2.61 15.40
CA GLU A 136 17.02 -1.30 15.76
C GLU A 136 15.99 -0.18 15.53
N THR A 137 15.26 -0.26 14.42
CA THR A 137 14.24 0.73 14.06
C THR A 137 12.83 0.30 14.46
N GLY A 138 12.62 -0.97 14.86
CA GLY A 138 11.31 -1.51 15.22
C GLY A 138 10.35 -1.72 14.05
N THR A 139 10.84 -1.63 12.80
CA THR A 139 10.02 -1.77 11.60
C THR A 139 10.61 -2.76 10.61
N GLY A 140 9.95 -2.97 9.49
CA GLY A 140 10.41 -3.86 8.44
C GLY A 140 10.76 -3.11 7.16
N PHE A 141 11.87 -3.48 6.55
CA PHE A 141 12.38 -2.92 5.31
C PHE A 141 12.37 -3.95 4.18
N TRP A 142 12.55 -3.45 2.96
CA TRP A 142 12.76 -4.29 1.80
C TRP A 142 14.05 -5.08 1.95
N LYS A 143 13.95 -6.39 1.73
CA LYS A 143 15.06 -7.31 1.56
C LYS A 143 15.02 -7.80 0.11
N PHE A 144 16.09 -7.53 -0.61
CA PHE A 144 16.29 -8.09 -1.95
C PHE A 144 17.03 -9.43 -1.80
N GLU A 145 16.46 -10.49 -2.37
CA GLU A 145 17.15 -11.77 -2.44
C GLU A 145 18.08 -11.76 -3.63
N ASP A 146 19.32 -12.25 -3.45
CA ASP A 146 20.28 -12.36 -4.53
C ASP A 146 19.78 -13.35 -5.60
N TRP A 147 19.73 -12.94 -6.84
CA TRP A 147 19.29 -13.74 -7.99
C TRP A 147 20.04 -15.08 -8.11
N TRP A 148 21.23 -15.20 -7.55
CA TRP A 148 22.04 -16.39 -7.55
C TRP A 148 21.44 -17.57 -6.76
N CYS A 149 20.59 -17.32 -5.78
CA CYS A 149 19.95 -18.39 -5.00
C CYS A 149 18.75 -19.04 -5.71
N LEU A 150 18.07 -18.32 -6.60
CA LEU A 150 16.87 -18.84 -7.28
C LEU A 150 17.21 -19.72 -8.49
N THR A 151 18.39 -19.53 -9.12
CA THR A 151 18.83 -20.29 -10.29
C THR A 151 19.24 -21.73 -9.97
N LEU A 152 19.59 -22.04 -8.72
CA LEU A 152 20.01 -23.40 -8.33
C LEU A 152 18.84 -24.38 -8.22
N ASN A 153 17.60 -23.90 -8.06
CA ASN A 153 16.43 -24.75 -7.91
C ASN A 153 15.68 -25.07 -9.20
N TYR A 154 15.94 -24.38 -10.32
CA TYR A 154 15.20 -24.56 -11.58
C TYR A 154 16.05 -24.85 -12.82
N GLY A 155 17.34 -25.09 -12.70
CA GLY A 155 18.17 -25.68 -13.76
C GLY A 155 18.28 -24.89 -15.07
N VAL A 156 18.10 -23.56 -15.07
CA VAL A 156 18.24 -22.71 -16.24
C VAL A 156 19.40 -21.74 -16.03
N LEU A 157 20.50 -22.04 -16.68
CA LEU A 157 21.69 -21.17 -16.80
C LEU A 157 21.41 -20.11 -17.88
N TYR A 158 21.26 -18.85 -17.51
CA TYR A 158 21.48 -17.73 -18.43
C TYR A 158 22.86 -17.16 -18.17
N PHE A 159 23.74 -17.36 -19.12
CA PHE A 159 25.03 -16.66 -19.17
C PHE A 159 24.85 -15.25 -19.74
N LYS A 160 25.38 -14.28 -19.06
CA LYS A 160 26.01 -13.12 -19.66
C LYS A 160 27.42 -13.00 -19.19
#